data_21114d31e1f2b7f63254fac9266051e0
#
_entry.id   21114d31e1f2b7f63254fac9266051e0
#
_cell.length_a   1.000
_cell.length_b   1.000
_cell.length_c   1.000
_cell.angle_alpha   90.00
_cell.angle_beta   90.00
_cell.angle_gamma   90.00
#
_symmetry.space_group_name_H-M   'P 1'
#
loop_
_entity.id
_entity.type
_entity.pdbx_description
1 polymer ?
#
loop_
_entity_poly.entity_id
_entity_poly.type
_entity_poly.pdbx_seq_one_letter_code
_entity_poly.pdbx_strand_id
1 'polypeptide(L)'
;MPKHVVETKKSRFQGIARILVGLTFMGIVSAQAYAQTAKLPPMSEILAERILGKADAPVTIIEYASMTCPHCAAFHAGPYPAIKKEYIETGKVKFIYRDFPLDRLALAAAMMARCAPKERYFPVVDIVYRTQQNWAKVADPASAL
;
A
#
# COMPACT_ATOMS: atom_id res chain seq x y z
N MET A 1 47.02 43.91 -50.85
CA MET A 1 47.05 43.67 -49.40
C MET A 1 45.63 43.37 -48.95
N PRO A 2 45.27 42.09 -48.64
CA PRO A 2 43.94 41.78 -48.10
C PRO A 2 44.01 41.85 -46.58
N LYS A 3 43.01 42.54 -45.97
CA LYS A 3 42.78 42.62 -44.51
C LYS A 3 42.08 41.34 -44.03
N HIS A 4 42.73 40.56 -43.22
CA HIS A 4 42.12 39.43 -42.50
C HIS A 4 41.12 39.97 -41.44
N VAL A 5 39.85 39.60 -41.62
CA VAL A 5 38.81 39.80 -40.62
C VAL A 5 38.92 38.60 -39.66
N VAL A 6 39.27 38.86 -38.40
CA VAL A 6 39.21 37.88 -37.33
C VAL A 6 37.79 37.86 -36.81
N GLU A 7 37.01 36.89 -37.25
CA GLU A 7 35.65 36.68 -36.73
C GLU A 7 35.73 35.89 -35.41
N THR A 8 35.18 36.48 -34.41
CA THR A 8 35.30 36.09 -33.00
C THR A 8 34.48 34.86 -32.67
N LYS A 9 35.14 33.82 -32.18
CA LYS A 9 34.64 32.54 -31.63
C LYS A 9 33.78 32.69 -30.35
N LYS A 10 33.14 33.86 -30.15
CA LYS A 10 32.42 34.22 -28.91
C LYS A 10 30.95 33.79 -28.86
N SER A 11 30.34 33.47 -30.00
CA SER A 11 28.91 33.18 -30.13
C SER A 11 28.52 31.74 -29.72
N ARG A 12 29.43 30.78 -29.86
CA ARG A 12 29.13 29.37 -29.55
C ARG A 12 29.11 29.06 -28.05
N PHE A 13 29.87 29.79 -27.24
CA PHE A 13 29.93 29.55 -25.78
C PHE A 13 28.70 30.08 -25.03
N GLN A 14 28.04 31.10 -25.51
CA GLN A 14 26.83 31.64 -24.85
C GLN A 14 25.59 30.78 -25.08
N GLY A 15 25.52 30.01 -26.17
CA GLY A 15 24.46 29.03 -26.42
C GLY A 15 24.51 27.83 -25.51
N ILE A 16 25.72 27.29 -25.26
CA ILE A 16 25.93 26.12 -24.42
C ILE A 16 25.64 26.42 -22.94
N ALA A 17 26.04 27.60 -22.45
CA ALA A 17 25.75 28.03 -21.08
C ALA A 17 24.25 28.17 -20.80
N ARG A 18 23.45 28.63 -21.78
CA ARG A 18 21.98 28.75 -21.63
C ARG A 18 21.27 27.40 -21.65
N ILE A 19 21.77 26.43 -22.41
CA ILE A 19 21.22 25.06 -22.45
C ILE A 19 21.51 24.31 -21.16
N LEU A 20 22.71 24.46 -20.58
CA LEU A 20 23.09 23.82 -19.32
C LEU A 20 22.32 24.37 -18.11
N VAL A 21 22.02 25.67 -18.08
CA VAL A 21 21.18 26.28 -17.02
C VAL A 21 19.73 25.82 -17.13
N GLY A 22 19.20 25.63 -18.34
CA GLY A 22 17.84 25.11 -18.56
C GLY A 22 17.66 23.64 -18.11
N LEU A 23 18.67 22.80 -18.36
CA LEU A 23 18.64 21.39 -17.97
C LEU A 23 18.79 21.18 -16.45
N THR A 24 19.54 22.02 -15.75
CA THR A 24 19.66 21.94 -14.28
C THR A 24 18.39 22.42 -13.57
N PHE A 25 17.61 23.34 -14.14
CA PHE A 25 16.34 23.78 -13.55
C PHE A 25 15.22 22.74 -13.72
N MET A 26 15.23 21.93 -14.77
CA MET A 26 14.20 20.92 -15.06
C MET A 26 14.37 19.67 -14.15
N GLY A 27 15.58 19.41 -13.61
CA GLY A 27 15.87 18.28 -12.71
C GLY A 27 15.44 18.50 -11.26
N ILE A 28 15.25 19.74 -10.81
CA ILE A 28 14.95 20.05 -9.39
C ILE A 28 13.46 19.95 -9.10
N VAL A 29 12.58 20.11 -10.10
CA VAL A 29 11.12 20.05 -9.90
C VAL A 29 10.61 18.61 -9.70
N SER A 30 11.34 17.61 -10.17
CA SER A 30 10.92 16.20 -10.09
C SER A 30 11.16 15.53 -8.73
N ALA A 31 11.99 16.10 -7.87
CA ALA A 31 12.36 15.49 -6.57
C ALA A 31 11.39 15.82 -5.43
N GLN A 32 10.52 16.79 -5.60
CA GLN A 32 9.58 17.21 -4.55
C GLN A 32 8.25 16.43 -4.53
N ALA A 33 7.97 15.63 -5.55
CA ALA A 33 6.69 14.92 -5.69
C ALA A 33 6.57 13.66 -4.80
N TYR A 34 7.63 13.20 -4.15
CA TYR A 34 7.65 11.94 -3.39
C TYR A 34 7.59 12.09 -1.87
N ALA A 35 7.59 13.30 -1.35
CA ALA A 35 7.50 13.54 0.09
C ALA A 35 6.06 13.83 0.56
N GLN A 36 5.08 13.09 0.06
CA GLN A 36 3.77 13.05 0.71
C GLN A 36 3.90 12.13 1.92
N THR A 37 4.13 12.71 3.10
CA THR A 37 4.00 12.01 4.37
C THR A 37 2.59 11.44 4.44
N ALA A 38 2.47 10.11 4.31
CA ALA A 38 1.19 9.43 4.47
C ALA A 38 0.67 9.74 5.87
N LYS A 39 -0.35 10.60 5.94
CA LYS A 39 -1.00 10.95 7.21
C LYS A 39 -1.74 9.71 7.70
N LEU A 40 -1.41 9.23 8.89
CA LEU A 40 -2.14 8.13 9.50
C LEU A 40 -3.62 8.48 9.65
N PRO A 41 -4.53 7.52 9.44
CA PRO A 41 -5.94 7.71 9.71
C PRO A 41 -6.18 8.11 11.17
N PRO A 42 -7.26 8.82 11.49
CA PRO A 42 -7.59 9.13 12.88
C PRO A 42 -7.85 7.85 13.67
N MET A 43 -7.58 7.87 14.98
CA MET A 43 -7.71 6.69 15.85
C MET A 43 -9.12 6.08 15.81
N SER A 44 -10.16 6.90 15.69
CA SER A 44 -11.55 6.45 15.54
C SER A 44 -11.76 5.59 14.29
N GLU A 45 -11.05 5.89 13.20
CA GLU A 45 -11.10 5.08 11.97
C GLU A 45 -10.25 3.81 12.10
N ILE A 46 -9.07 3.92 12.72
CA ILE A 46 -8.19 2.76 12.97
C ILE A 46 -8.91 1.70 13.81
N LEU A 47 -9.65 2.11 14.83
CA LEU A 47 -10.39 1.22 15.74
C LEU A 47 -11.77 0.83 15.24
N ALA A 48 -12.27 1.42 14.16
CA ALA A 48 -13.57 1.10 13.61
C ALA A 48 -13.68 -0.37 13.18
N GLU A 49 -14.89 -0.91 13.25
CA GLU A 49 -15.18 -2.27 12.79
C GLU A 49 -14.91 -2.39 11.28
N ARG A 50 -14.29 -3.48 10.85
CA ARG A 50 -13.97 -3.74 9.45
C ARG A 50 -15.04 -4.61 8.83
N ILE A 51 -15.87 -3.98 7.99
CA ILE A 51 -17.05 -4.58 7.38
C ILE A 51 -16.86 -4.65 5.88
N LEU A 52 -17.21 -5.79 5.28
CA LEU A 52 -17.31 -6.02 3.84
C LEU A 52 -18.74 -6.45 3.49
N GLY A 53 -19.25 -5.98 2.36
CA GLY A 53 -20.63 -6.21 1.93
C GLY A 53 -21.59 -5.11 2.40
N LYS A 54 -22.90 -5.37 2.26
CA LYS A 54 -23.94 -4.43 2.62
C LYS A 54 -24.16 -4.42 4.15
N ALA A 55 -24.31 -3.24 4.73
CA ALA A 55 -24.53 -3.08 6.18
C ALA A 55 -25.86 -3.68 6.65
N ASP A 56 -26.86 -3.69 5.79
CA ASP A 56 -28.22 -4.19 6.01
C ASP A 56 -28.45 -5.62 5.49
N ALA A 57 -27.36 -6.34 5.12
CA ALA A 57 -27.48 -7.73 4.69
C ALA A 57 -28.14 -8.61 5.76
N PRO A 58 -29.02 -9.56 5.36
CA PRO A 58 -29.84 -10.34 6.30
C PRO A 58 -29.03 -11.30 7.19
N VAL A 59 -27.84 -11.67 6.76
CA VAL A 59 -26.93 -12.58 7.50
C VAL A 59 -25.64 -11.84 7.83
N THR A 60 -25.17 -12.01 9.07
CA THR A 60 -23.86 -11.50 9.48
C THR A 60 -22.93 -12.67 9.77
N ILE A 61 -21.77 -12.67 9.12
CA ILE A 61 -20.64 -13.56 9.43
C ILE A 61 -19.57 -12.74 10.12
N ILE A 62 -19.09 -13.21 11.28
CA ILE A 62 -17.98 -12.58 12.00
C ILE A 62 -16.81 -13.57 12.00
N GLU A 63 -15.68 -13.14 11.47
CA GLU A 63 -14.43 -13.88 11.55
C GLU A 63 -13.54 -13.27 12.63
N TYR A 64 -13.16 -14.07 13.62
CA TYR A 64 -12.08 -13.75 14.55
C TYR A 64 -10.82 -14.47 14.08
N ALA A 65 -9.83 -13.72 13.62
CA ALA A 65 -8.69 -14.30 12.93
C ALA A 65 -7.35 -13.67 13.31
N SER A 66 -6.31 -14.52 13.29
CA SER A 66 -4.92 -14.10 13.47
C SER A 66 -4.16 -14.20 12.15
N MET A 67 -3.41 -13.17 11.82
CA MET A 67 -2.64 -13.12 10.57
C MET A 67 -1.45 -14.09 10.55
N THR A 68 -1.04 -14.64 11.69
CA THR A 68 -0.02 -15.74 11.79
C THR A 68 -0.63 -17.13 11.80
N CYS A 69 -1.96 -17.25 11.94
CA CYS A 69 -2.63 -18.55 12.00
C CYS A 69 -2.68 -19.23 10.62
N PRO A 70 -2.12 -20.44 10.45
CA PRO A 70 -2.14 -21.14 9.16
C PRO A 70 -3.55 -21.59 8.74
N HIS A 71 -4.44 -21.87 9.69
CA HIS A 71 -5.83 -22.23 9.39
C HIS A 71 -6.62 -21.03 8.88
N CYS A 72 -6.38 -19.82 9.40
CA CYS A 72 -6.96 -18.59 8.87
C CYS A 72 -6.47 -18.32 7.45
N ALA A 73 -5.18 -18.49 7.19
CA ALA A 73 -4.65 -18.38 5.83
C ALA A 73 -5.27 -19.41 4.86
N ALA A 74 -5.46 -20.65 5.32
CA ALA A 74 -6.12 -21.70 4.53
C ALA A 74 -7.60 -21.36 4.24
N PHE A 75 -8.32 -20.77 5.19
CA PHE A 75 -9.67 -20.26 4.98
C PHE A 75 -9.70 -19.18 3.91
N HIS A 76 -8.80 -18.20 3.99
CA HIS A 76 -8.70 -17.10 3.01
C HIS A 76 -8.25 -17.58 1.62
N ALA A 77 -7.46 -18.65 1.52
CA ALA A 77 -7.05 -19.24 0.26
C ALA A 77 -8.11 -20.16 -0.38
N GLY A 78 -8.96 -20.79 0.44
CA GLY A 78 -9.93 -21.80 0.03
C GLY A 78 -11.38 -21.30 0.05
N PRO A 79 -12.13 -21.43 1.16
CA PRO A 79 -13.56 -21.12 1.20
C PRO A 79 -13.91 -19.65 1.01
N TYR A 80 -13.11 -18.74 1.55
CA TYR A 80 -13.42 -17.30 1.60
C TYR A 80 -13.68 -16.66 0.23
N PRO A 81 -12.90 -16.93 -0.85
CA PRO A 81 -13.19 -16.37 -2.17
C PRO A 81 -14.59 -16.71 -2.70
N ALA A 82 -15.06 -17.93 -2.49
CA ALA A 82 -16.41 -18.32 -2.88
C ALA A 82 -17.47 -17.62 -2.02
N ILE A 83 -17.28 -17.56 -0.70
CA ILE A 83 -18.16 -16.84 0.23
C ILE A 83 -18.23 -15.35 -0.17
N LYS A 84 -17.11 -14.74 -0.47
CA LYS A 84 -17.04 -13.34 -0.90
C LYS A 84 -17.87 -13.11 -2.16
N LYS A 85 -17.61 -13.90 -3.21
CA LYS A 85 -18.27 -13.75 -4.52
C LYS A 85 -19.77 -14.04 -4.46
N GLU A 86 -20.18 -15.13 -3.78
CA GLU A 86 -21.54 -15.64 -3.87
C GLU A 86 -22.50 -15.05 -2.83
N TYR A 87 -21.96 -14.53 -1.73
CA TYR A 87 -22.78 -14.05 -0.61
C TYR A 87 -22.51 -12.61 -0.22
N ILE A 88 -21.24 -12.20 -0.11
CA ILE A 88 -20.90 -10.85 0.34
C ILE A 88 -21.16 -9.83 -0.78
N GLU A 89 -20.60 -10.06 -1.97
CA GLU A 89 -20.73 -9.16 -3.12
C GLU A 89 -22.18 -9.10 -3.64
N THR A 90 -22.95 -10.16 -3.44
CA THR A 90 -24.38 -10.19 -3.79
C THR A 90 -25.30 -9.54 -2.74
N GLY A 91 -24.73 -9.12 -1.59
CA GLY A 91 -25.48 -8.45 -0.52
C GLY A 91 -26.30 -9.37 0.37
N LYS A 92 -26.08 -10.69 0.32
CA LYS A 92 -26.73 -11.68 1.20
C LYS A 92 -26.06 -11.75 2.57
N VAL A 93 -24.77 -11.40 2.64
CA VAL A 93 -23.95 -11.48 3.84
C VAL A 93 -23.25 -10.16 4.10
N LYS A 94 -23.31 -9.71 5.34
CA LYS A 94 -22.41 -8.73 5.95
C LYS A 94 -21.26 -9.49 6.61
N PHE A 95 -20.06 -9.31 6.13
CA PHE A 95 -18.86 -9.94 6.68
C PHE A 95 -18.11 -8.94 7.56
N ILE A 96 -17.82 -9.34 8.80
CA ILE A 96 -17.08 -8.55 9.78
C ILE A 96 -15.78 -9.29 10.09
N TYR A 97 -14.66 -8.62 9.87
CA TYR A 97 -13.36 -9.14 10.27
C TYR A 97 -12.92 -8.51 11.58
N ARG A 98 -12.59 -9.35 12.56
CA ARG A 98 -12.08 -8.94 13.87
C ARG A 98 -10.71 -9.53 14.12
N ASP A 99 -9.71 -8.65 14.25
CA ASP A 99 -8.36 -9.09 14.59
C ASP A 99 -8.35 -9.80 15.95
N PHE A 100 -7.80 -11.01 15.95
CA PHE A 100 -7.57 -11.82 17.15
C PHE A 100 -6.11 -12.30 17.15
N PRO A 101 -5.13 -11.40 17.39
CA PRO A 101 -3.72 -11.72 17.31
C PRO A 101 -3.32 -12.73 18.36
N LEU A 102 -2.77 -13.88 17.95
CA LEU A 102 -2.31 -14.95 18.82
C LEU A 102 -0.88 -14.73 19.34
N ASP A 103 -0.14 -13.80 18.72
CA ASP A 103 1.24 -13.49 19.04
C ASP A 103 1.60 -12.04 18.66
N ARG A 104 2.82 -11.62 19.01
CA ARG A 104 3.30 -10.24 18.75
C ARG A 104 3.42 -9.92 17.26
N LEU A 105 3.77 -10.90 16.44
CA LEU A 105 3.90 -10.72 15.01
C LEU A 105 2.52 -10.53 14.35
N ALA A 106 1.52 -11.32 14.78
CA ALA A 106 0.14 -11.15 14.38
C ALA A 106 -0.41 -9.76 14.75
N LEU A 107 -0.04 -9.27 15.95
CA LEU A 107 -0.40 -7.92 16.38
C LEU A 107 0.22 -6.86 15.47
N ALA A 108 1.51 -6.99 15.13
CA ALA A 108 2.18 -6.07 14.21
C ALA A 108 1.52 -6.05 12.83
N ALA A 109 1.20 -7.22 12.28
CA ALA A 109 0.50 -7.36 11.00
C ALA A 109 -0.91 -6.72 11.04
N ALA A 110 -1.66 -6.94 12.12
CA ALA A 110 -2.97 -6.31 12.32
C ALA A 110 -2.88 -4.79 12.41
N MET A 111 -1.90 -4.26 13.15
CA MET A 111 -1.65 -2.82 13.24
C MET A 111 -1.29 -2.23 11.87
N MET A 112 -0.41 -2.88 11.11
CA MET A 112 -0.06 -2.46 9.75
C MET A 112 -1.31 -2.39 8.85
N ALA A 113 -2.14 -3.43 8.85
CA ALA A 113 -3.36 -3.44 8.06
C ALA A 113 -4.34 -2.33 8.48
N ARG A 114 -4.47 -2.06 9.78
CA ARG A 114 -5.35 -1.00 10.30
C ARG A 114 -4.85 0.41 10.04
N CYS A 115 -3.54 0.61 9.86
CA CYS A 115 -2.95 1.88 9.46
C CYS A 115 -3.14 2.17 7.96
N ALA A 116 -3.52 1.20 7.15
CA ALA A 116 -3.88 1.42 5.76
C ALA A 116 -5.19 2.22 5.66
N PRO A 117 -5.40 3.00 4.58
CA PRO A 117 -6.69 3.62 4.30
C PRO A 117 -7.83 2.58 4.34
N LYS A 118 -9.00 2.98 4.80
CA LYS A 118 -10.15 2.07 5.02
C LYS A 118 -10.43 1.15 3.83
N GLU A 119 -10.36 1.69 2.63
CA GLU A 119 -10.62 0.97 1.37
C GLU A 119 -9.51 -0.06 1.05
N ARG A 120 -8.34 0.10 1.64
CA ARG A 120 -7.18 -0.77 1.46
C ARG A 120 -7.08 -1.87 2.52
N TYR A 121 -7.88 -1.81 3.59
CA TYR A 121 -7.80 -2.77 4.70
C TYR A 121 -7.93 -4.23 4.22
N PHE A 122 -9.05 -4.60 3.58
CA PHE A 122 -9.25 -5.97 3.08
C PHE A 122 -8.24 -6.39 2.01
N PRO A 123 -7.87 -5.56 1.02
CA PRO A 123 -6.76 -5.87 0.13
C PRO A 123 -5.44 -6.15 0.85
N VAL A 124 -5.10 -5.42 1.92
CA VAL A 124 -3.90 -5.69 2.73
C VAL A 124 -4.03 -7.01 3.47
N VAL A 125 -5.16 -7.30 4.11
CA VAL A 125 -5.42 -8.60 4.77
C VAL A 125 -5.25 -9.75 3.78
N ASP A 126 -5.79 -9.64 2.57
CA ASP A 126 -5.65 -10.64 1.51
C ASP A 126 -4.18 -10.88 1.11
N ILE A 127 -3.37 -9.82 1.01
CA ILE A 127 -1.95 -9.92 0.70
C ILE A 127 -1.21 -10.61 1.86
N VAL A 128 -1.46 -10.18 3.10
CA VAL A 128 -0.82 -10.73 4.30
C VAL A 128 -1.07 -12.24 4.41
N TYR A 129 -2.30 -12.70 4.20
CA TYR A 129 -2.59 -14.14 4.22
C TYR A 129 -1.95 -14.90 3.05
N ARG A 130 -2.04 -14.38 1.83
CA ARG A 130 -1.43 -15.05 0.65
C ARG A 130 0.08 -15.18 0.75
N THR A 131 0.74 -14.25 1.42
CA THR A 131 2.18 -14.23 1.58
C THR A 131 2.66 -14.72 2.94
N GLN A 132 1.76 -15.24 3.79
CA GLN A 132 2.04 -15.62 5.18
C GLN A 132 3.32 -16.49 5.33
N GLN A 133 3.53 -17.44 4.41
CA GLN A 133 4.71 -18.31 4.46
C GLN A 133 6.02 -17.55 4.25
N ASN A 134 5.97 -16.40 3.55
CA ASN A 134 7.15 -15.63 3.19
C ASN A 134 7.60 -14.67 4.30
N TRP A 135 6.70 -14.32 5.23
CA TRP A 135 7.03 -13.39 6.31
C TRP A 135 6.88 -14.01 7.71
N ALA A 136 5.88 -14.87 7.94
CA ALA A 136 5.61 -15.39 9.29
C ALA A 136 6.57 -16.50 9.74
N LYS A 137 7.34 -17.10 8.80
CA LYS A 137 8.23 -18.24 9.08
C LYS A 137 9.71 -17.97 8.78
N VAL A 138 10.09 -16.74 8.52
CA VAL A 138 11.49 -16.35 8.28
C VAL A 138 12.22 -16.03 9.59
N ALA A 139 13.56 -15.95 9.55
CA ALA A 139 14.37 -15.70 10.73
C ALA A 139 14.13 -14.32 11.37
N ASP A 140 13.80 -13.29 10.57
CA ASP A 140 13.39 -11.97 11.02
C ASP A 140 12.03 -11.59 10.41
N PRO A 141 10.93 -12.06 11.03
CA PRO A 141 9.59 -11.84 10.48
C PRO A 141 9.15 -10.38 10.48
N ALA A 142 9.67 -9.58 11.41
CA ALA A 142 9.26 -8.17 11.53
C ALA A 142 9.78 -7.31 10.37
N SER A 143 10.95 -7.64 9.82
CA SER A 143 11.51 -6.95 8.64
C SER A 143 10.93 -7.46 7.31
N ALA A 144 10.27 -8.62 7.32
CA ALA A 144 9.66 -9.23 6.13
C ALA A 144 8.16 -8.88 5.96
N LEU A 145 7.55 -8.27 6.97
CA LEU A 145 6.17 -7.81 6.99
C LEU A 145 6.05 -6.40 6.41
#